data_e81cd2097d5e3149909ad59dca913130
#
_entry.id   e81cd2097d5e3149909ad59dca913130
#
_cell.length_a   1.000
_cell.length_b   1.000
_cell.length_c   1.000
_cell.angle_alpha   90.00
_cell.angle_beta   90.00
_cell.angle_gamma   90.00
#
_symmetry.space_group_name_H-M   'P 1'
#
loop_
_entity.id
_entity.type
_entity.pdbx_description
1 polymer ?
#
loop_
_entity_poly.entity_id
_entity_poly.type
_entity_poly.pdbx_seq_one_letter_code
_entity_poly.pdbx_strand_id
1 'polypeptide(L)'
;MKDVLIYTVDYCSFCKKAEMLLKEKGIGYKKIDITKDEDEHRKKLGEYYDIQGRVTVPQIIVGGKRIGGFDVLEKLENSGQLDILLED
;
A
#
# COMPACT_ATOMS: atom_id res chain seq x y z
N MET A 1 14.78 6.46 -5.89
CA MET A 1 13.72 5.98 -4.96
C MET A 1 13.02 4.79 -5.57
N LYS A 2 12.72 3.79 -4.75
CA LYS A 2 11.99 2.61 -5.21
C LYS A 2 10.57 2.96 -5.61
N ASP A 3 10.02 2.19 -6.55
CA ASP A 3 8.63 2.38 -6.99
C ASP A 3 7.66 2.01 -5.88
N VAL A 4 6.61 2.81 -5.75
CA VAL A 4 5.56 2.57 -4.76
C VAL A 4 4.24 2.35 -5.47
N LEU A 5 3.57 1.24 -5.14
CA LEU A 5 2.21 0.95 -5.61
C LEU A 5 1.29 0.93 -4.40
N ILE A 6 0.07 1.44 -4.58
CA ILE A 6 -0.95 1.34 -3.55
C ILE A 6 -2.26 0.83 -4.17
N TYR A 7 -2.74 -0.30 -3.65
CA TYR A 7 -4.04 -0.86 -4.05
C TYR A 7 -5.11 -0.32 -3.13
N THR A 8 -6.14 0.29 -3.71
CA THR A 8 -7.17 1.01 -2.96
C THR A 8 -8.58 0.66 -3.45
N VAL A 9 -9.56 1.02 -2.62
CA VAL A 9 -10.97 1.08 -3.07
C VAL A 9 -11.48 2.49 -2.76
N ASP A 10 -12.52 2.92 -3.48
CA ASP A 10 -12.98 4.31 -3.41
C ASP A 10 -13.67 4.69 -2.09
N TYR A 11 -14.16 3.69 -1.33
CA TYR A 11 -14.85 3.90 -0.06
C TYR A 11 -13.96 3.69 1.17
N CYS A 12 -12.65 3.65 1.01
CA CYS A 12 -11.70 3.28 2.07
C CYS A 12 -11.03 4.51 2.69
N SER A 13 -11.34 4.81 3.95
CA SER A 13 -10.74 5.95 4.65
C SER A 13 -9.24 5.74 4.92
N PHE A 14 -8.83 4.52 5.25
CA PHE A 14 -7.41 4.21 5.47
C PHE A 14 -6.59 4.31 4.19
N CYS A 15 -7.20 4.01 3.05
CA CYS A 15 -6.56 4.22 1.77
C CYS A 15 -6.24 5.70 1.55
N LYS A 16 -7.20 6.58 1.88
CA LYS A 16 -7.01 8.02 1.76
C LYS A 16 -5.92 8.52 2.71
N LYS A 17 -5.89 8.00 3.93
CA LYS A 17 -4.85 8.36 4.90
C LYS A 17 -3.46 7.95 4.39
N ALA A 18 -3.34 6.76 3.81
CA ALA A 18 -2.08 6.29 3.25
C ALA A 18 -1.63 7.20 2.10
N GLU A 19 -2.55 7.56 1.21
CA GLU A 19 -2.22 8.46 0.09
C GLU A 19 -1.79 9.84 0.60
N MET A 20 -2.48 10.37 1.62
CA MET A 20 -2.12 11.65 2.21
C MET A 20 -0.71 11.63 2.79
N LEU A 21 -0.36 10.57 3.50
CA LEU A 21 0.97 10.42 4.08
C LEU A 21 2.04 10.43 2.99
N LEU A 22 1.83 9.65 1.93
CA LEU A 22 2.77 9.59 0.81
C LEU A 22 2.91 10.96 0.13
N LYS A 23 1.81 11.67 -0.07
CA LYS A 23 1.83 13.00 -0.69
C LYS A 23 2.54 14.02 0.18
N GLU A 24 2.28 14.03 1.47
CA GLU A 24 2.92 14.95 2.41
C GLU A 24 4.44 14.77 2.45
N LYS A 25 4.89 13.54 2.26
CA LYS A 25 6.32 13.24 2.21
C LYS A 25 6.93 13.48 0.83
N GLY A 26 6.13 13.85 -0.15
CA GLY A 26 6.62 14.03 -1.52
C GLY A 26 7.00 12.73 -2.21
N ILE A 27 6.42 11.61 -1.77
CA ILE A 27 6.70 10.30 -2.37
C ILE A 27 5.75 10.06 -3.54
N GLY A 28 6.31 9.86 -4.73
CA GLY A 28 5.52 9.48 -5.91
C GLY A 28 5.04 8.04 -5.79
N TYR A 29 3.80 7.80 -6.17
CA TYR A 29 3.24 6.44 -6.11
C TYR A 29 2.24 6.24 -7.23
N LYS A 30 2.02 4.97 -7.58
CA LYS A 30 0.99 4.59 -8.54
C LYS A 30 -0.19 4.01 -7.76
N LYS A 31 -1.36 4.59 -7.98
CA LYS A 31 -2.60 4.14 -7.36
C LYS A 31 -3.29 3.15 -8.29
N ILE A 32 -3.68 2.01 -7.74
CA ILE A 32 -4.45 1.00 -8.45
C ILE A 32 -5.78 0.84 -7.71
N ASP A 33 -6.85 1.40 -8.29
CA ASP A 33 -8.18 1.32 -7.71
C ASP A 33 -8.82 0.00 -8.12
N ILE A 34 -9.14 -0.83 -7.14
CA ILE A 34 -9.72 -2.15 -7.38
C ILE A 34 -11.21 -2.22 -7.05
N THR A 35 -11.87 -1.08 -6.87
CA THR A 35 -13.29 -1.04 -6.50
C THR A 35 -14.13 -1.88 -7.44
N LYS A 36 -13.88 -1.76 -8.73
CA LYS A 36 -14.52 -2.60 -9.73
C LYS A 36 -13.82 -3.96 -9.74
N ASP A 37 -14.57 -5.04 -9.56
CA ASP A 37 -14.02 -6.40 -9.45
C ASP A 37 -13.12 -6.59 -8.21
N GLU A 38 -13.50 -5.96 -7.11
CA GLU A 38 -12.75 -5.94 -5.86
C GLU A 38 -12.38 -7.34 -5.36
N ASP A 39 -13.34 -8.26 -5.31
CA ASP A 39 -13.11 -9.60 -4.77
C ASP A 39 -12.09 -10.38 -5.57
N GLU A 40 -12.14 -10.26 -6.90
CA GLU A 40 -11.18 -10.92 -7.78
C GLU A 40 -9.78 -10.37 -7.58
N HIS A 41 -9.65 -9.04 -7.48
CA HIS A 41 -8.35 -8.41 -7.23
C HIS A 41 -7.79 -8.79 -5.88
N ARG A 42 -8.62 -8.84 -4.83
CA ARG A 42 -8.17 -9.25 -3.50
C ARG A 42 -7.66 -10.69 -3.51
N LYS A 43 -8.34 -11.58 -4.22
CA LYS A 43 -7.92 -12.97 -4.35
C LYS A 43 -6.55 -13.06 -5.03
N LYS A 44 -6.37 -12.36 -6.14
CA LYS A 44 -5.09 -12.35 -6.87
C LYS A 44 -3.96 -11.78 -6.03
N LEU A 45 -4.21 -10.71 -5.29
CA LEU A 45 -3.22 -10.13 -4.39
C LEU A 45 -2.81 -11.12 -3.30
N GLY A 46 -3.79 -11.81 -2.71
CA GLY A 46 -3.53 -12.81 -1.68
C GLY A 46 -2.66 -13.94 -2.20
N GLU A 47 -2.93 -14.40 -3.41
CA GLU A 47 -2.15 -15.47 -4.04
C GLU A 47 -0.75 -14.99 -4.42
N TYR A 48 -0.64 -13.83 -5.03
CA TYR A 48 0.63 -13.32 -5.53
C TYR A 48 1.61 -13.00 -4.39
N TYR A 49 1.12 -12.38 -3.32
CA TYR A 49 1.95 -11.95 -2.19
C TYR A 49 1.88 -12.89 -0.99
N ASP A 50 1.19 -14.02 -1.13
CA ASP A 50 1.03 -15.04 -0.06
C ASP A 50 0.47 -14.41 1.22
N ILE A 51 -0.65 -13.69 1.07
CA ILE A 51 -1.32 -13.06 2.21
C ILE A 51 -2.34 -14.04 2.78
N GLN A 52 -2.23 -14.36 4.05
CA GLN A 52 -3.16 -15.26 4.72
C GLN A 52 -4.45 -14.53 5.08
N GLY A 53 -5.58 -15.22 4.93
CA GLY A 53 -6.89 -14.66 5.26
C GLY A 53 -7.37 -13.63 4.25
N ARG A 54 -8.28 -12.76 4.69
CA ARG A 54 -8.83 -11.72 3.83
C ARG A 54 -7.80 -10.62 3.56
N VAL A 55 -7.63 -10.32 2.29
CA VAL A 55 -6.75 -9.21 1.89
C VAL A 55 -7.47 -7.89 2.19
N THR A 56 -6.86 -7.07 3.04
CA THR A 56 -7.40 -5.75 3.37
C THR A 56 -6.83 -4.68 2.43
N VAL A 57 -7.46 -3.52 2.41
CA VAL A 57 -6.94 -2.34 1.70
C VAL A 57 -6.75 -1.20 2.70
N PRO A 58 -5.77 -0.33 2.49
CA PRO A 58 -4.84 -0.31 1.36
C PRO A 58 -3.81 -1.43 1.44
N GLN A 59 -3.26 -1.82 0.30
CA GLN A 59 -2.07 -2.68 0.26
C GLN A 59 -0.96 -1.90 -0.44
N ILE A 60 0.16 -1.76 0.22
CA ILE A 60 1.26 -0.93 -0.23
C ILE A 60 2.46 -1.80 -0.59
N ILE A 61 2.98 -1.57 -1.79
CA ILE A 61 4.09 -2.35 -2.36
C ILE A 61 5.24 -1.39 -2.63
N VAL A 62 6.40 -1.68 -2.11
CA VAL A 62 7.60 -0.85 -2.32
C VAL A 62 8.68 -1.71 -2.98
N GLY A 63 9.11 -1.30 -4.17
CA GLY A 63 10.12 -2.03 -4.92
C GLY A 63 9.74 -3.48 -5.18
N GLY A 64 8.46 -3.76 -5.42
CA GLY A 64 7.95 -5.09 -5.66
C GLY A 64 7.67 -5.91 -4.40
N LYS A 65 7.96 -5.37 -3.23
CA LYS A 65 7.77 -6.07 -1.95
C LYS A 65 6.57 -5.49 -1.20
N ARG A 66 5.64 -6.37 -0.79
CA ARG A 66 4.48 -5.94 -0.02
C ARG A 66 4.89 -5.53 1.40
N ILE A 67 4.52 -4.34 1.82
CA ILE A 67 4.79 -3.91 3.20
C ILE A 67 3.54 -3.99 4.08
N GLY A 68 2.35 -3.92 3.51
CA GLY A 68 1.11 -4.06 4.26
C GLY A 68 0.17 -2.88 4.10
N GLY A 69 -0.60 -2.58 5.13
CA GLY A 69 -1.60 -1.54 5.13
C GLY A 69 -1.12 -0.22 5.72
N PHE A 70 -2.08 0.67 6.00
CA PHE A 70 -1.77 2.00 6.55
C PHE A 70 -1.07 1.92 7.90
N ASP A 71 -1.47 1.00 8.76
CA ASP A 71 -0.87 0.85 10.10
C ASP A 71 0.63 0.56 10.01
N VAL A 72 1.03 -0.30 9.07
CA VAL A 72 2.45 -0.60 8.86
C VAL A 72 3.17 0.61 8.27
N LEU A 73 2.54 1.28 7.29
CA LEU A 73 3.12 2.47 6.68
C LEU A 73 3.37 3.56 7.74
N GLU A 74 2.41 3.78 8.62
CA GLU A 74 2.51 4.78 9.68
C GLU A 74 3.63 4.43 10.66
N LYS A 75 3.74 3.16 11.05
CA LYS A 75 4.82 2.71 11.94
C LYS A 75 6.19 2.90 11.30
N LEU A 76 6.32 2.60 10.03
CA LEU A 76 7.57 2.78 9.30
C LEU A 76 7.95 4.26 9.26
N GLU A 77 6.98 5.14 9.03
CA GLU A 77 7.24 6.57 9.02
C GLU A 77 7.66 7.08 10.41
N ASN A 78 6.91 6.69 11.44
CA ASN A 78 7.18 7.16 12.80
C ASN A 78 8.55 6.70 13.34
N SER A 79 9.04 5.57 12.87
CA SER A 79 10.33 5.03 13.29
C SER A 79 11.49 5.47 12.38
N GLY A 80 11.21 6.23 11.32
CA GLY A 80 12.23 6.64 10.35
C GLY A 80 12.62 5.55 9.36
N GLN A 81 11.98 4.39 9.43
CA GLN A 81 12.32 3.26 8.55
C GLN A 81 11.76 3.41 7.12
N LEU A 82 10.71 4.22 6.95
CA LEU A 82 10.12 4.37 5.63
C LEU A 82 11.12 4.97 4.62
N ASP A 83 11.85 6.00 5.03
CA ASP A 83 12.83 6.64 4.16
C ASP A 83 13.93 5.65 3.77
N ILE A 84 14.36 4.83 4.72
CA ILE A 84 15.38 3.80 4.47
C ILE A 84 14.87 2.75 3.48
N LEU A 85 13.63 2.33 3.67
CA LEU A 85 13.00 1.32 2.82
C LEU A 85 12.90 1.80 1.36
N LEU A 86 12.70 3.10 1.16
CA LEU A 86 12.55 3.70 -0.17
C LEU A 86 13.87 3.91 -0.91
N GLU A 87 15.00 3.83 -0.21
CA GLU A 87 16.30 4.02 -0.83
C GLU A 87 16.60 2.92 -1.85
N ASP A 88 17.22 3.31 -2.95
CA ASP A 88 17.65 2.37 -4.00
C ASP A 88 18.86 1.53 -3.57
#